data_e071b126e187f462a36a949a0b8fd59b
#
_entry.id   e071b126e187f462a36a949a0b8fd59b
#
_cell.length_a   1.000
_cell.length_b   1.000
_cell.length_c   1.000
_cell.angle_alpha   90.00
_cell.angle_beta   90.00
_cell.angle_gamma   90.00
#
_symmetry.space_group_name_H-M   'P 1'
#
loop_
_entity.id
_entity.type
_entity.pdbx_description
1 polymer ?
#
loop_
_entity_poly.entity_id
_entity_poly.type
_entity_poly.pdbx_seq_one_letter_code
_entity_poly.pdbx_strand_id
1 'polypeptide(L)'
;MKHSLLLLSAFALLTACNSGYQQDGPDVKNKEAAATSTQLNQDSASETNLAAVARQPQIDTSVTKIGNEHAGGLVSNGAKLISGSDCLGCHKEREKLVGPAYTAVAQKYPSTEANIAMLSKKIITGGKGNWGEIPMTPHPGLSETDAKEMVKYILSLK
;
A
#
# COMPACT_ATOMS: atom_id res chain seq x y z
N MET A 1 -30.38 46.30 -27.31
CA MET A 1 -30.29 46.05 -28.76
C MET A 1 -29.47 44.79 -28.90
N LYS A 2 -30.18 43.65 -29.06
CA LYS A 2 -30.19 42.82 -30.27
C LYS A 2 -28.78 42.33 -30.61
N HIS A 3 -28.43 41.03 -30.44
CA HIS A 3 -28.82 39.96 -31.35
C HIS A 3 -28.69 38.58 -30.72
N SER A 4 -29.78 37.87 -30.79
CA SER A 4 -29.88 36.42 -30.85
C SER A 4 -28.99 35.83 -31.96
N LEU A 5 -28.33 34.75 -31.71
CA LEU A 5 -28.10 33.70 -32.69
C LEU A 5 -28.10 32.34 -32.07
N LEU A 6 -29.21 31.66 -32.28
CA LEU A 6 -29.39 30.23 -32.15
C LEU A 6 -28.56 29.53 -33.22
N LEU A 7 -27.72 28.57 -32.83
CA LEU A 7 -27.28 27.51 -33.71
C LEU A 7 -27.51 26.19 -33.05
N LEU A 8 -28.63 25.58 -33.40
CA LEU A 8 -28.84 24.15 -33.35
C LEU A 8 -27.84 23.47 -34.29
N SER A 9 -27.08 22.54 -33.83
CA SER A 9 -26.57 21.47 -34.66
C SER A 9 -26.68 20.15 -33.92
N ALA A 10 -27.63 19.39 -34.39
CA ALA A 10 -27.78 17.96 -34.12
C ALA A 10 -26.64 17.21 -34.82
N PHE A 11 -26.01 16.28 -34.13
CA PHE A 11 -25.26 15.18 -34.75
C PHE A 11 -25.28 14.00 -33.81
N ALA A 12 -26.11 13.05 -34.16
CA ALA A 12 -25.81 11.81 -34.85
C ALA A 12 -25.16 10.75 -33.95
N LEU A 13 -26.00 9.82 -33.65
CA LEU A 13 -25.76 8.45 -33.24
C LEU A 13 -24.61 7.78 -34.01
N LEU A 14 -23.65 7.23 -33.32
CA LEU A 14 -22.81 6.19 -33.84
C LEU A 14 -22.93 4.98 -32.92
N THR A 15 -23.56 3.98 -33.49
CA THR A 15 -23.79 2.62 -33.05
C THR A 15 -22.50 1.85 -32.87
N ALA A 16 -22.46 1.11 -31.79
CA ALA A 16 -22.01 -0.27 -31.62
C ALA A 16 -20.74 -0.73 -32.38
N CYS A 17 -19.74 -1.11 -31.63
CA CYS A 17 -18.96 -2.31 -31.91
C CYS A 17 -18.81 -3.11 -30.62
N ASN A 18 -19.65 -4.12 -30.53
CA ASN A 18 -19.56 -5.23 -29.60
C ASN A 18 -18.50 -6.19 -30.17
N SER A 19 -17.28 -6.16 -29.64
CA SER A 19 -16.29 -7.18 -29.90
C SER A 19 -16.28 -8.16 -28.73
N GLY A 20 -17.03 -9.26 -28.91
CA GLY A 20 -16.97 -10.41 -28.04
C GLY A 20 -15.57 -11.00 -28.08
N TYR A 21 -14.92 -11.00 -26.93
CA TYR A 21 -13.74 -11.83 -26.71
C TYR A 21 -14.22 -13.23 -26.36
N GLN A 22 -14.08 -14.15 -27.33
CA GLN A 22 -14.16 -15.58 -27.09
C GLN A 22 -12.93 -15.99 -26.29
N GLN A 23 -13.19 -16.53 -25.14
CA GLN A 23 -12.24 -17.12 -24.23
C GLN A 23 -12.07 -18.58 -24.63
N ASP A 24 -11.09 -18.88 -25.49
CA ASP A 24 -10.66 -20.26 -25.71
C ASP A 24 -9.66 -20.62 -24.61
N GLY A 25 -10.18 -21.32 -23.61
CA GLY A 25 -9.35 -22.00 -22.61
C GLY A 25 -9.03 -23.41 -23.10
N PRO A 26 -7.78 -23.88 -22.97
CA PRO A 26 -7.47 -25.27 -23.26
C PRO A 26 -7.96 -26.19 -22.16
N ASP A 27 -8.79 -27.16 -22.54
CA ASP A 27 -9.22 -28.30 -21.77
C ASP A 27 -8.02 -29.12 -21.27
N VAL A 28 -7.79 -29.12 -19.97
CA VAL A 28 -6.92 -30.11 -19.35
C VAL A 28 -7.77 -31.29 -18.94
N LYS A 29 -7.78 -32.31 -19.81
CA LYS A 29 -8.37 -33.61 -19.51
C LYS A 29 -7.64 -34.27 -18.35
N ASN A 30 -8.37 -34.48 -17.26
CA ASN A 30 -8.09 -35.44 -16.23
C ASN A 30 -7.84 -36.81 -16.83
N LYS A 31 -6.69 -37.39 -16.55
CA LYS A 31 -6.46 -38.82 -16.73
C LYS A 31 -6.09 -39.43 -15.39
N GLU A 32 -7.07 -40.14 -14.89
CA GLU A 32 -7.01 -41.04 -13.77
C GLU A 32 -6.11 -42.24 -14.12
N ALA A 33 -5.19 -42.59 -13.23
CA ALA A 33 -4.62 -43.92 -13.12
C ALA A 33 -3.98 -44.05 -11.73
N ALA A 34 -4.68 -44.66 -10.80
CA ALA A 34 -4.50 -46.03 -10.34
C ALA A 34 -3.23 -46.29 -9.50
N ALA A 35 -3.49 -46.39 -8.22
CA ALA A 35 -2.98 -47.32 -7.21
C ALA A 35 -1.62 -48.03 -7.45
N THR A 36 -0.75 -47.87 -6.47
CA THR A 36 0.00 -49.00 -5.92
C THR A 36 0.44 -48.69 -4.50
N SER A 37 -0.14 -49.43 -3.59
CA SER A 37 0.26 -49.62 -2.21
C SER A 37 1.57 -50.39 -2.17
N THR A 38 2.53 -49.93 -1.38
CA THR A 38 3.53 -50.84 -0.80
C THR A 38 3.80 -50.44 0.63
N GLN A 39 3.43 -51.33 1.50
CA GLN A 39 3.72 -51.38 2.93
C GLN A 39 5.16 -51.79 3.17
N LEU A 40 5.58 -51.50 4.42
CA LEU A 40 6.60 -52.14 5.24
C LEU A 40 8.02 -51.59 5.07
N ASN A 41 8.52 -50.90 6.10
CA ASN A 41 9.30 -51.60 7.10
C ASN A 41 9.45 -50.78 8.41
N GLN A 42 9.03 -51.40 9.47
CA GLN A 42 9.39 -51.21 10.85
C GLN A 42 10.86 -51.59 10.95
N ASP A 43 11.70 -50.75 11.59
CA ASP A 43 12.59 -51.21 12.62
C ASP A 43 13.47 -50.09 13.18
N SER A 44 13.64 -50.21 14.48
CA SER A 44 14.77 -49.84 15.32
C SER A 44 14.80 -48.44 15.92
N ALA A 45 14.40 -48.51 17.18
CA ALA A 45 14.86 -47.74 18.31
C ALA A 45 16.22 -47.05 18.14
N SER A 46 16.22 -45.75 18.34
CA SER A 46 17.40 -45.04 18.81
C SER A 46 16.97 -44.02 19.85
N GLU A 47 17.33 -44.31 21.07
CA GLU A 47 17.27 -43.43 22.22
C GLU A 47 18.04 -42.15 21.86
N THR A 48 17.38 -41.08 21.58
CA THR A 48 18.01 -39.78 21.42
C THR A 48 17.77 -38.94 22.66
N ASN A 49 18.82 -38.88 23.45
CA ASN A 49 19.22 -37.83 24.38
C ASN A 49 18.23 -36.66 24.54
N LEU A 50 17.46 -36.74 25.62
CA LEU A 50 16.66 -35.66 26.20
C LEU A 50 17.52 -34.53 26.83
N ALA A 51 18.86 -34.60 26.70
CA ALA A 51 19.77 -33.63 27.30
C ALA A 51 20.20 -32.47 26.37
N ALA A 52 19.80 -32.49 25.11
CA ALA A 52 20.21 -31.45 24.15
C ALA A 52 19.19 -30.31 23.94
N VAL A 53 18.00 -30.39 24.52
CA VAL A 53 16.96 -29.38 24.38
C VAL A 53 17.10 -28.21 25.37
N ALA A 54 18.02 -28.31 26.33
CA ALA A 54 18.21 -27.31 27.40
C ALA A 54 19.12 -26.12 27.03
N ARG A 55 19.48 -25.94 25.74
CA ARG A 55 20.34 -24.82 25.29
C ARG A 55 19.79 -24.09 24.08
N GLN A 56 18.48 -23.94 23.99
CA GLN A 56 17.95 -22.87 23.17
C GLN A 56 18.08 -21.58 23.99
N PRO A 57 18.63 -20.49 23.39
CA PRO A 57 18.57 -19.22 24.06
C PRO A 57 17.10 -18.91 24.25
N GLN A 58 16.69 -18.80 25.50
CA GLN A 58 15.36 -18.30 25.84
C GLN A 58 15.26 -16.94 25.22
N ILE A 59 14.36 -16.84 24.25
CA ILE A 59 13.90 -15.54 23.77
C ILE A 59 13.30 -14.87 24.99
N ASP A 60 14.01 -13.89 25.51
CA ASP A 60 13.59 -13.09 26.65
C ASP A 60 12.28 -12.38 26.26
N THR A 61 11.16 -13.00 26.63
CA THR A 61 9.83 -12.42 26.56
C THR A 61 9.59 -11.50 27.75
N SER A 62 10.58 -10.68 28.09
CA SER A 62 10.33 -9.57 28.99
C SER A 62 9.55 -8.49 28.25
N VAL A 63 8.26 -8.76 28.10
CA VAL A 63 7.24 -7.78 27.69
C VAL A 63 7.08 -6.78 28.84
N THR A 64 8.08 -5.96 29.09
CA THR A 64 8.00 -4.86 30.03
C THR A 64 8.63 -3.61 29.45
N LYS A 65 8.07 -3.17 28.32
CA LYS A 65 8.17 -1.79 27.85
C LYS A 65 6.87 -1.36 27.20
N ILE A 66 5.78 -1.56 27.89
CA ILE A 66 4.51 -0.89 27.57
C ILE A 66 4.66 0.53 28.10
N GLY A 67 5.09 1.45 27.25
CA GLY A 67 5.16 2.86 27.66
C GLY A 67 5.60 3.83 26.59
N ASN A 68 6.43 3.42 25.63
CA ASN A 68 7.00 4.41 24.70
C ASN A 68 7.16 3.92 23.26
N GLU A 69 6.65 2.74 22.93
CA GLU A 69 6.83 2.14 21.60
C GLU A 69 5.73 2.51 20.59
N HIS A 70 4.61 3.05 21.07
CA HIS A 70 3.50 3.39 20.16
C HIS A 70 3.86 4.51 19.17
N ALA A 71 4.60 5.51 19.61
CA ALA A 71 5.01 6.60 18.72
C ALA A 71 6.10 6.15 17.71
N GLY A 72 7.10 5.38 18.18
CA GLY A 72 8.16 4.86 17.33
C GLY A 72 7.68 3.79 16.34
N GLY A 73 6.74 2.93 16.76
CA GLY A 73 6.16 1.90 15.91
C GLY A 73 5.34 2.46 14.76
N LEU A 74 4.50 3.46 15.02
CA LEU A 74 3.67 4.11 14.00
C LEU A 74 4.52 4.87 12.98
N VAL A 75 5.53 5.60 13.45
CA VAL A 75 6.46 6.32 12.56
C VAL A 75 7.23 5.36 11.67
N SER A 76 7.68 4.22 12.20
CA SER A 76 8.37 3.20 11.42
C SER A 76 7.45 2.53 10.40
N ASN A 77 6.16 2.35 10.73
CA ASN A 77 5.17 1.80 9.81
C ASN A 77 4.90 2.75 8.63
N GLY A 78 4.68 4.02 8.89
CA GLY A 78 4.49 5.03 7.84
C GLY A 78 5.66 5.10 6.87
N ALA A 79 6.91 5.02 7.37
CA ALA A 79 8.10 4.97 6.54
C ALA A 79 8.12 3.74 5.62
N LYS A 80 7.76 2.56 6.15
CA LYS A 80 7.68 1.31 5.37
C LYS A 80 6.61 1.40 4.29
N LEU A 81 5.44 1.92 4.62
CA LEU A 81 4.35 2.11 3.65
C LEU A 81 4.78 3.03 2.51
N ILE A 82 5.47 4.13 2.80
CA ILE A 82 6.00 5.05 1.79
C ILE A 82 7.04 4.36 0.91
N SER A 83 7.99 3.63 1.50
CA SER A 83 9.03 2.93 0.74
C SER A 83 8.50 1.77 -0.09
N GLY A 84 7.41 1.15 0.32
CA GLY A 84 6.71 0.10 -0.41
C GLY A 84 5.76 0.60 -1.50
N SER A 85 5.62 1.92 -1.65
CA SER A 85 4.77 2.57 -2.64
C SER A 85 5.61 3.34 -3.66
N ASP A 86 4.98 3.94 -4.66
CA ASP A 86 5.61 4.75 -5.70
C ASP A 86 5.92 6.20 -5.30
N CYS A 87 5.65 6.56 -4.05
CA CYS A 87 5.80 7.92 -3.50
C CYS A 87 7.19 8.53 -3.74
N LEU A 88 8.24 7.69 -3.59
CA LEU A 88 9.64 8.15 -3.71
C LEU A 88 10.07 8.50 -5.14
N GLY A 89 9.24 8.17 -6.14
CA GLY A 89 9.43 8.61 -7.51
C GLY A 89 9.23 10.12 -7.69
N CYS A 90 8.36 10.72 -6.86
CA CYS A 90 8.02 12.15 -6.94
C CYS A 90 8.41 12.95 -5.69
N HIS A 91 8.62 12.31 -4.55
CA HIS A 91 8.97 12.94 -3.28
C HIS A 91 10.29 12.44 -2.74
N LYS A 92 11.02 13.30 -2.05
CA LYS A 92 12.17 12.97 -1.24
C LYS A 92 11.96 13.49 0.18
N GLU A 93 12.74 12.97 1.11
CA GLU A 93 12.63 13.38 2.50
C GLU A 93 12.98 14.85 2.70
N ARG A 94 14.12 15.29 2.13
CA ARG A 94 14.71 16.62 2.36
C ARG A 94 14.85 17.48 1.11
N GLU A 95 14.60 16.93 -0.07
CA GLU A 95 14.77 17.62 -1.34
C GLU A 95 13.45 17.69 -2.10
N LYS A 96 13.21 18.82 -2.74
CA LYS A 96 12.10 18.95 -3.68
C LYS A 96 12.45 18.24 -4.98
N LEU A 97 11.59 17.34 -5.42
CA LEU A 97 11.69 16.69 -6.72
C LEU A 97 10.53 17.17 -7.61
N VAL A 98 9.64 16.31 -8.00
CA VAL A 98 8.38 16.67 -8.67
C VAL A 98 7.40 17.26 -7.65
N GLY A 99 7.23 16.56 -6.52
CA GLY A 99 6.46 17.01 -5.37
C GLY A 99 7.33 17.70 -4.32
N PRO A 100 6.73 18.26 -3.26
CA PRO A 100 7.46 18.86 -2.15
C PRO A 100 8.27 17.83 -1.37
N ALA A 101 9.37 18.28 -0.74
CA ALA A 101 10.07 17.49 0.27
C ALA A 101 9.15 17.20 1.45
N TYR A 102 9.28 16.03 2.07
CA TYR A 102 8.48 15.69 3.26
C TYR A 102 8.76 16.63 4.43
N THR A 103 10.02 17.04 4.63
CA THR A 103 10.37 18.06 5.63
C THR A 103 9.68 19.40 5.38
N ALA A 104 9.52 19.80 4.12
CA ALA A 104 8.79 21.02 3.79
C ALA A 104 7.30 20.90 4.10
N VAL A 105 6.72 19.70 3.90
CA VAL A 105 5.33 19.42 4.31
C VAL A 105 5.20 19.49 5.83
N ALA A 106 6.13 18.88 6.59
CA ALA A 106 6.15 18.92 8.05
C ALA A 106 6.30 20.34 8.61
N GLN A 107 7.10 21.19 7.95
CA GLN A 107 7.25 22.60 8.32
C GLN A 107 5.97 23.41 8.08
N LYS A 108 5.25 23.13 6.98
CA LYS A 108 4.03 23.85 6.60
C LYS A 108 2.81 23.44 7.44
N TYR A 109 2.74 22.18 7.82
CA TYR A 109 1.56 21.63 8.51
C TYR A 109 1.93 21.08 9.90
N PRO A 110 1.44 21.68 10.99
CA PRO A 110 1.57 21.09 12.32
C PRO A 110 0.93 19.70 12.39
N SER A 111 1.50 18.82 13.22
CA SER A 111 0.99 17.46 13.43
C SER A 111 -0.27 17.46 14.28
N THR A 112 -1.39 17.83 13.68
CA THR A 112 -2.73 17.83 14.29
C THR A 112 -3.61 16.80 13.58
N GLU A 113 -4.63 16.28 14.26
CA GLU A 113 -5.58 15.33 13.66
C GLU A 113 -6.25 15.90 12.40
N ALA A 114 -6.58 17.20 12.40
CA ALA A 114 -7.16 17.86 11.23
C ALA A 114 -6.20 17.84 10.01
N ASN A 115 -4.92 18.14 10.23
CA ASN A 115 -3.92 18.10 9.17
C ASN A 115 -3.62 16.67 8.72
N ILE A 116 -3.59 15.70 9.66
CA ILE A 116 -3.42 14.28 9.34
C ILE A 116 -4.57 13.82 8.45
N ALA A 117 -5.81 14.10 8.81
CA ALA A 117 -6.98 13.74 8.00
C ALA A 117 -6.98 14.40 6.63
N MET A 118 -6.69 15.71 6.56
CA MET A 118 -6.63 16.46 5.31
C MET A 118 -5.54 15.92 4.37
N LEU A 119 -4.33 15.70 4.87
CA LEU A 119 -3.21 15.21 4.07
C LEU A 119 -3.40 13.76 3.65
N SER A 120 -3.99 12.92 4.51
CA SER A 120 -4.34 11.53 4.16
C SER A 120 -5.34 11.49 3.01
N LYS A 121 -6.38 12.31 3.09
CA LYS A 121 -7.33 12.48 1.97
C LYS A 121 -6.60 12.93 0.70
N LYS A 122 -5.63 13.84 0.82
CA LYS A 122 -4.83 14.32 -0.32
C LYS A 122 -4.01 13.21 -0.96
N ILE A 123 -3.44 12.29 -0.20
CA ILE A 123 -2.75 11.11 -0.73
C ILE A 123 -3.73 10.25 -1.54
N ILE A 124 -4.90 9.96 -1.00
CA ILE A 124 -5.90 9.10 -1.66
C ILE A 124 -6.49 9.73 -2.91
N THR A 125 -6.86 11.02 -2.84
CA THR A 125 -7.57 11.71 -3.93
C THR A 125 -6.68 12.46 -4.90
N GLY A 126 -5.40 12.66 -4.55
CA GLY A 126 -4.48 13.46 -5.36
C GLY A 126 -4.86 14.94 -5.44
N GLY A 127 -4.44 15.59 -6.52
CA GLY A 127 -4.81 16.96 -6.86
C GLY A 127 -3.66 17.97 -6.76
N LYS A 128 -3.92 19.24 -7.09
CA LYS A 128 -2.93 20.31 -7.22
C LYS A 128 -3.26 21.55 -6.39
N GLY A 129 -2.43 22.56 -6.47
CA GLY A 129 -2.67 23.93 -5.97
C GLY A 129 -1.89 24.29 -4.69
N ASN A 130 -1.76 23.38 -3.71
CA ASN A 130 -1.09 23.69 -2.45
C ASN A 130 0.43 23.87 -2.58
N TRP A 131 1.02 23.25 -3.59
CA TRP A 131 2.47 23.22 -3.86
C TRP A 131 2.81 23.56 -5.31
N GLY A 132 1.88 24.13 -6.05
CA GLY A 132 2.03 24.51 -7.45
C GLY A 132 1.04 23.80 -8.36
N GLU A 133 1.28 23.91 -9.66
CA GLU A 133 0.36 23.43 -10.70
C GLU A 133 0.51 21.95 -11.05
N ILE A 134 1.64 21.33 -10.68
CA ILE A 134 1.86 19.91 -10.94
C ILE A 134 0.93 19.09 -10.05
N PRO A 135 0.05 18.26 -10.60
CA PRO A 135 -0.86 17.47 -9.81
C PRO A 135 -0.15 16.27 -9.16
N MET A 136 -0.49 15.98 -7.92
CA MET A 136 -0.17 14.72 -7.29
C MET A 136 -1.12 13.64 -7.79
N THR A 137 -0.58 12.49 -8.16
CA THR A 137 -1.36 11.32 -8.58
C THR A 137 -2.21 10.80 -7.42
N PRO A 138 -3.48 10.43 -7.65
CA PRO A 138 -4.31 9.79 -6.63
C PRO A 138 -3.88 8.35 -6.37
N HIS A 139 -4.03 7.90 -5.12
CA HIS A 139 -3.74 6.53 -4.70
C HIS A 139 -4.99 5.88 -4.06
N PRO A 140 -6.04 5.60 -4.86
CA PRO A 140 -7.33 5.12 -4.33
C PRO A 140 -7.25 3.70 -3.72
N GLY A 141 -6.19 2.97 -3.99
CA GLY A 141 -5.94 1.65 -3.41
C GLY A 141 -5.40 1.68 -1.98
N LEU A 142 -4.96 2.85 -1.47
CA LEU A 142 -4.52 2.99 -0.09
C LEU A 142 -5.70 3.10 0.87
N SER A 143 -5.61 2.38 1.99
CA SER A 143 -6.57 2.55 3.08
C SER A 143 -6.38 3.91 3.75
N GLU A 144 -7.45 4.45 4.33
CA GLU A 144 -7.37 5.70 5.11
C GLU A 144 -6.42 5.56 6.30
N THR A 145 -6.37 4.39 6.91
CA THR A 145 -5.48 4.09 8.04
C THR A 145 -4.02 4.16 7.60
N ASP A 146 -3.66 3.50 6.49
CA ASP A 146 -2.29 3.53 5.97
C ASP A 146 -1.88 4.93 5.55
N ALA A 147 -2.76 5.66 4.87
CA ALA A 147 -2.51 7.04 4.51
C ALA A 147 -2.28 7.94 5.74
N LYS A 148 -3.01 7.73 6.84
CA LYS A 148 -2.77 8.43 8.12
C LYS A 148 -1.41 8.09 8.73
N GLU A 149 -1.00 6.82 8.70
CA GLU A 149 0.31 6.40 9.18
C GLU A 149 1.44 7.03 8.35
N MET A 150 1.31 7.05 7.02
CA MET A 150 2.25 7.77 6.14
C MET A 150 2.36 9.25 6.51
N VAL A 151 1.22 9.92 6.72
CA VAL A 151 1.20 11.35 7.08
C VAL A 151 1.82 11.59 8.44
N LYS A 152 1.55 10.76 9.44
CA LYS A 152 2.18 10.86 10.77
C LYS A 152 3.71 10.79 10.67
N TYR A 153 4.23 9.85 9.86
CA TYR A 153 5.65 9.79 9.57
C TYR A 153 6.15 11.09 8.91
N ILE A 154 5.52 11.55 7.83
CA ILE A 154 5.90 12.77 7.13
C ILE A 154 5.95 13.96 8.09
N LEU A 155 4.92 14.14 8.92
CA LEU A 155 4.83 15.25 9.86
C LEU A 155 5.80 15.14 11.06
N SER A 156 6.42 14.00 11.27
CA SER A 156 7.48 13.80 12.26
C SER A 156 8.86 14.26 11.78
N LEU A 157 9.04 14.47 10.47
CA LEU A 157 10.30 14.89 9.84
C LEU A 157 10.49 16.42 9.94
N LYS A 158 10.97 16.88 11.07
CA LYS A 158 11.25 18.32 11.32
C LYS A 158 12.74 18.62 11.37
#